data_99229d2668d56bdd4fb4e81ef853da0c
#
_entry.id   99229d2668d56bdd4fb4e81ef853da0c
#
_cell.length_a   1.000
_cell.length_b   1.000
_cell.length_c   1.000
_cell.angle_alpha   90.00
_cell.angle_beta   90.00
_cell.angle_gamma   90.00
#
_symmetry.space_group_name_H-M   'P 1'
#
loop_
_entity.id
_entity.type
_entity.pdbx_description
1 polymer ?
#
loop_
_entity_poly.entity_id
_entity_poly.type
_entity_poly.pdbx_seq_one_letter_code
_entity_poly.pdbx_strand_id
1 'polypeptide(L)'
;MQKHLERRPHFLFIFLMLLVYLPVFFCLAVLRARWFGWAMAALSFWMLFWMHGRPFWHGWRILVFSISAYLVVFVGMYIARPDWEVSLPSQIGSGIVRTFTSLPKNEQDFGKSILMDSDWTPPDGYACKVVNLSHAKLELLYPTDGNSVHALLQLHGGAFIAGLNDLYRKFAVRYSQLYDNCLVATLDYRLAPQYAYPAQQTDAMDAWLYLRDSLSYPADRIVVAGDSAGGNLALSLGLRLRDAGEALPAGFVCMSPWADLSNSGASHVYNATVDPSFGIAAADFHGQPVGVDSDYTAGLDATDPYLSPSFGDYHDFPPMLLQAGSIEVLLSDSEMVYENARDYGVDCTLTVYKGMFHVFQGAMDLLPESASAWEEVGRFLAKLAK
;
A
#
# COMPACT_ATOMS: atom_id res chain seq x y z
N MET A 1 -17.74 -41.42 45.53
CA MET A 1 -18.04 -40.10 45.03
C MET A 1 -16.75 -39.33 44.72
N GLN A 2 -15.79 -39.93 44.00
CA GLN A 2 -14.46 -39.35 43.77
C GLN A 2 -13.96 -39.46 42.30
N LYS A 3 -14.83 -39.82 41.36
CA LYS A 3 -14.43 -40.03 39.93
C LYS A 3 -14.88 -38.97 38.93
N HIS A 4 -15.43 -37.82 39.36
CA HIS A 4 -16.00 -36.82 38.45
C HIS A 4 -15.21 -35.49 38.33
N LEU A 5 -14.06 -35.35 38.99
CA LEU A 5 -13.31 -34.10 39.03
C LEU A 5 -12.06 -34.04 38.12
N GLU A 6 -11.67 -35.15 37.46
CA GLU A 6 -10.43 -35.22 36.66
C GLU A 6 -10.58 -34.87 35.18
N ARG A 7 -11.78 -34.56 34.67
CA ARG A 7 -12.00 -34.32 33.23
C ARG A 7 -11.88 -32.84 32.77
N ARG A 8 -11.77 -31.88 33.66
CA ARG A 8 -11.70 -30.47 33.32
C ARG A 8 -10.35 -29.96 32.74
N PRO A 9 -9.17 -30.52 33.08
CA PRO A 9 -7.91 -30.00 32.53
C PRO A 9 -7.71 -30.28 31.04
N HIS A 10 -8.35 -31.29 30.45
CA HIS A 10 -8.17 -31.66 29.05
C HIS A 10 -8.82 -30.65 28.09
N PHE A 11 -10.01 -30.13 28.43
CA PHE A 11 -10.68 -29.15 27.58
C PHE A 11 -9.92 -27.82 27.51
N LEU A 12 -9.46 -27.34 28.67
CA LEU A 12 -8.67 -26.09 28.71
C LEU A 12 -7.34 -26.22 27.93
N PHE A 13 -6.69 -27.37 28.03
CA PHE A 13 -5.44 -27.62 27.30
C PHE A 13 -5.68 -27.66 25.77
N ILE A 14 -6.70 -28.39 25.32
CA ILE A 14 -7.06 -28.45 23.90
C ILE A 14 -7.41 -27.05 23.39
N PHE A 15 -8.19 -26.29 24.16
CA PHE A 15 -8.55 -24.92 23.82
C PHE A 15 -7.30 -24.01 23.66
N LEU A 16 -6.36 -24.08 24.61
CA LEU A 16 -5.10 -23.33 24.55
C LEU A 16 -4.22 -23.77 23.37
N MET A 17 -4.16 -25.08 23.09
CA MET A 17 -3.45 -25.57 21.91
C MET A 17 -4.05 -25.01 20.61
N LEU A 18 -5.38 -25.05 20.46
CA LEU A 18 -6.05 -24.50 19.29
C LEU A 18 -5.78 -23.00 19.16
N LEU A 19 -5.82 -22.26 20.25
CA LEU A 19 -5.57 -20.81 20.27
C LEU A 19 -4.15 -20.47 19.80
N VAL A 20 -3.17 -21.32 20.07
CA VAL A 20 -1.77 -21.14 19.63
C VAL A 20 -1.56 -21.60 18.18
N TYR A 21 -2.13 -22.75 17.80
CA TYR A 21 -1.82 -23.36 16.50
C TYR A 21 -2.70 -22.89 15.35
N LEU A 22 -3.92 -22.41 15.60
CA LEU A 22 -4.74 -21.83 14.55
C LEU A 22 -4.07 -20.65 13.84
N PRO A 23 -3.47 -19.66 14.56
CA PRO A 23 -2.71 -18.60 13.91
C PRO A 23 -1.51 -19.12 13.11
N VAL A 24 -0.82 -20.17 13.61
CA VAL A 24 0.31 -20.78 12.91
C VAL A 24 -0.13 -21.42 11.59
N PHE A 25 -1.18 -22.23 11.62
CA PHE A 25 -1.72 -22.86 10.41
C PHE A 25 -2.25 -21.82 9.43
N PHE A 26 -2.88 -20.77 9.94
CA PHE A 26 -3.30 -19.63 9.11
C PHE A 26 -2.10 -18.97 8.43
N CYS A 27 -1.04 -18.64 9.17
CA CYS A 27 0.18 -18.06 8.59
C CYS A 27 0.84 -18.97 7.54
N LEU A 28 0.91 -20.29 7.77
CA LEU A 28 1.44 -21.24 6.81
C LEU A 28 0.60 -21.31 5.52
N ALA A 29 -0.73 -21.23 5.64
CA ALA A 29 -1.63 -21.20 4.51
C ALA A 29 -1.47 -19.92 3.68
N VAL A 30 -1.46 -18.78 4.36
CA VAL A 30 -1.29 -17.47 3.76
C VAL A 30 0.06 -17.33 3.05
N LEU A 31 1.13 -17.84 3.66
CA LEU A 31 2.47 -17.90 3.08
C LEU A 31 2.57 -18.85 1.88
N ARG A 32 1.59 -19.75 1.65
CA ARG A 32 1.76 -20.89 0.75
C ARG A 32 3.06 -21.66 1.06
N ALA A 33 3.31 -21.84 2.36
CA ALA A 33 4.56 -22.39 2.87
C ALA A 33 4.85 -23.77 2.26
N ARG A 34 6.12 -24.10 2.11
CA ARG A 34 6.58 -25.41 1.62
C ARG A 34 6.06 -26.51 2.54
N TRP A 35 5.81 -27.68 2.00
CA TRP A 35 5.19 -28.84 2.69
C TRP A 35 5.84 -29.20 4.03
N PHE A 36 7.16 -29.03 4.17
CA PHE A 36 7.86 -29.34 5.42
C PHE A 36 7.52 -28.39 6.57
N GLY A 37 7.15 -27.13 6.31
CA GLY A 37 6.62 -26.21 7.33
C GLY A 37 5.32 -26.73 7.93
N TRP A 38 4.42 -27.24 7.10
CA TRP A 38 3.19 -27.90 7.52
C TRP A 38 3.47 -29.18 8.32
N ALA A 39 4.42 -30.00 7.83
CA ALA A 39 4.81 -31.22 8.52
C ALA A 39 5.39 -30.94 9.91
N MET A 40 6.25 -29.92 10.06
CA MET A 40 6.80 -29.51 11.35
C MET A 40 5.73 -29.00 12.31
N ALA A 41 4.78 -28.17 11.82
CA ALA A 41 3.68 -27.67 12.64
C ALA A 41 2.76 -28.82 13.10
N ALA A 42 2.40 -29.74 12.20
CA ALA A 42 1.59 -30.90 12.50
C ALA A 42 2.29 -31.85 13.49
N LEU A 43 3.58 -32.12 13.31
CA LEU A 43 4.39 -32.95 14.20
C LEU A 43 4.48 -32.33 15.60
N SER A 44 4.75 -31.05 15.69
CA SER A 44 4.81 -30.29 16.96
C SER A 44 3.45 -30.33 17.69
N PHE A 45 2.36 -30.10 16.96
CA PHE A 45 1.00 -30.22 17.51
C PHE A 45 0.71 -31.64 18.04
N TRP A 46 1.04 -32.66 17.25
CA TRP A 46 0.84 -34.07 17.64
C TRP A 46 1.69 -34.47 18.86
N MET A 47 2.95 -34.03 18.90
CA MET A 47 3.82 -34.29 20.05
C MET A 47 3.28 -33.69 21.34
N LEU A 48 2.83 -32.43 21.33
CA LEU A 48 2.22 -31.79 22.49
C LEU A 48 0.95 -32.48 22.92
N PHE A 49 0.09 -32.88 21.99
CA PHE A 49 -1.13 -33.60 22.25
C PHE A 49 -0.86 -35.00 22.89
N TRP A 50 0.12 -35.73 22.32
CA TRP A 50 0.50 -37.06 22.83
C TRP A 50 1.13 -36.99 24.22
N MET A 51 1.89 -35.97 24.52
CA MET A 51 2.56 -35.78 25.81
C MET A 51 1.58 -35.36 26.90
N HIS A 52 0.47 -34.71 26.58
CA HIS A 52 -0.52 -34.22 27.54
C HIS A 52 -1.12 -35.32 28.43
N GLY A 53 -1.26 -36.53 27.96
CA GLY A 53 -1.80 -37.65 28.70
C GLY A 53 -0.85 -38.32 29.70
N ARG A 54 0.38 -37.83 29.88
CA ARG A 54 1.42 -38.48 30.68
C ARG A 54 1.62 -37.83 32.05
N PRO A 55 1.88 -38.63 33.15
CA PRO A 55 2.02 -38.12 34.51
C PRO A 55 3.26 -37.24 34.78
N PHE A 56 4.08 -37.04 33.75
CA PHE A 56 5.33 -36.26 33.80
C PHE A 56 5.12 -34.75 33.79
N TRP A 57 3.89 -34.28 33.54
CA TRP A 57 3.61 -32.85 33.32
C TRP A 57 3.22 -32.12 34.60
N HIS A 58 4.13 -31.31 35.14
CA HIS A 58 3.87 -30.42 36.26
C HIS A 58 4.30 -28.99 35.91
N GLY A 59 3.38 -28.06 35.99
CA GLY A 59 3.60 -26.57 36.01
C GLY A 59 4.55 -26.02 34.94
N TRP A 60 5.76 -25.63 35.37
CA TRP A 60 6.73 -24.95 34.49
C TRP A 60 7.20 -25.75 33.28
N ARG A 61 7.12 -27.10 33.33
CA ARG A 61 7.51 -27.98 32.21
C ARG A 61 6.55 -27.84 31.03
N ILE A 62 5.26 -27.64 31.27
CA ILE A 62 4.26 -27.35 30.24
C ILE A 62 4.64 -26.02 29.55
N LEU A 63 4.97 -25.01 30.34
CA LEU A 63 5.36 -23.69 29.81
C LEU A 63 6.61 -23.80 28.94
N VAL A 64 7.68 -24.43 29.43
CA VAL A 64 8.95 -24.59 28.67
C VAL A 64 8.71 -25.37 27.38
N PHE A 65 7.91 -26.44 27.45
CA PHE A 65 7.64 -27.23 26.25
C PHE A 65 6.76 -26.51 25.24
N SER A 66 5.79 -25.74 25.70
CA SER A 66 4.96 -24.89 24.83
C SER A 66 5.80 -23.81 24.15
N ILE A 67 6.70 -23.15 24.88
CA ILE A 67 7.64 -22.17 24.31
C ILE A 67 8.58 -22.84 23.31
N SER A 68 9.12 -24.02 23.63
CA SER A 68 10.01 -24.75 22.73
C SER A 68 9.29 -25.20 21.45
N ALA A 69 8.05 -25.68 21.56
CA ALA A 69 7.23 -26.06 20.43
C ALA A 69 6.91 -24.83 19.54
N TYR A 70 6.58 -23.70 20.16
CA TYR A 70 6.34 -22.45 19.46
C TYR A 70 7.60 -21.97 18.72
N LEU A 71 8.76 -22.05 19.37
CA LEU A 71 10.04 -21.71 18.75
C LEU A 71 10.35 -22.61 17.54
N VAL A 72 10.13 -23.92 17.66
CA VAL A 72 10.32 -24.88 16.56
C VAL A 72 9.40 -24.56 15.39
N VAL A 73 8.13 -24.23 15.68
CA VAL A 73 7.18 -23.84 14.62
C VAL A 73 7.58 -22.52 13.97
N PHE A 74 7.99 -21.52 14.76
CA PHE A 74 8.45 -20.23 14.24
C PHE A 74 9.69 -20.39 13.35
N VAL A 75 10.67 -21.17 13.81
CA VAL A 75 11.86 -21.50 13.00
C VAL A 75 11.47 -22.27 11.75
N GLY A 76 10.51 -23.21 11.87
CA GLY A 76 9.97 -23.95 10.73
C GLY A 76 9.29 -23.05 9.69
N MET A 77 8.50 -22.08 10.13
CA MET A 77 7.90 -21.08 9.24
C MET A 77 8.98 -20.22 8.57
N TYR A 78 9.97 -19.77 9.36
CA TYR A 78 11.08 -18.98 8.84
C TYR A 78 11.88 -19.72 7.77
N ILE A 79 12.15 -21.01 7.98
CA ILE A 79 12.87 -21.87 7.01
C ILE A 79 11.99 -22.21 5.80
N ALA A 80 10.67 -22.39 5.99
CA ALA A 80 9.72 -22.79 4.96
C ALA A 80 9.24 -21.64 4.07
N ARG A 81 9.64 -20.41 4.37
CA ARG A 81 9.19 -19.24 3.59
C ARG A 81 9.56 -19.39 2.10
N PRO A 82 8.67 -18.96 1.18
CA PRO A 82 8.87 -19.12 -0.27
C PRO A 82 10.09 -18.37 -0.80
N ASP A 83 10.37 -17.18 -0.29
CA ASP A 83 11.47 -16.32 -0.74
C ASP A 83 12.33 -15.86 0.46
N TRP A 84 13.65 -16.07 0.35
CA TRP A 84 14.60 -15.71 1.41
C TRP A 84 15.05 -14.24 1.38
N GLU A 85 14.86 -13.57 0.26
CA GLU A 85 15.21 -12.16 0.07
C GLU A 85 14.08 -11.22 0.49
N VAL A 86 12.87 -11.76 0.71
CA VAL A 86 11.70 -11.02 1.20
C VAL A 86 11.51 -11.31 2.68
N SER A 87 11.22 -10.29 3.48
CA SER A 87 11.00 -10.47 4.91
C SER A 87 9.78 -11.36 5.18
N LEU A 88 9.81 -12.13 6.26
CA LEU A 88 8.68 -12.98 6.64
C LEU A 88 7.39 -12.18 6.89
N PRO A 89 7.42 -11.03 7.61
CA PRO A 89 6.23 -10.18 7.74
C PRO A 89 5.62 -9.78 6.41
N SER A 90 6.45 -9.42 5.42
CA SER A 90 5.97 -8.96 4.11
C SER A 90 5.37 -10.10 3.28
N GLN A 91 5.93 -11.32 3.37
CA GLN A 91 5.32 -12.49 2.74
C GLN A 91 3.96 -12.83 3.37
N ILE A 92 3.83 -12.73 4.70
CA ILE A 92 2.55 -12.89 5.41
C ILE A 92 1.58 -11.79 4.97
N GLY A 93 2.02 -10.54 4.94
CA GLY A 93 1.21 -9.40 4.49
C GLY A 93 0.67 -9.59 3.07
N SER A 94 1.51 -9.97 2.12
CA SER A 94 1.10 -10.30 0.74
C SER A 94 0.04 -11.41 0.70
N GLY A 95 0.21 -12.45 1.50
CA GLY A 95 -0.76 -13.53 1.58
C GLY A 95 -2.09 -13.11 2.22
N ILE A 96 -2.07 -12.21 3.21
CA ILE A 96 -3.29 -11.63 3.81
C ILE A 96 -4.04 -10.81 2.76
N VAL A 97 -3.36 -9.93 2.03
CA VAL A 97 -3.96 -9.13 0.94
C VAL A 97 -4.62 -10.06 -0.07
N ARG A 98 -3.91 -11.09 -0.54
CA ARG A 98 -4.46 -12.07 -1.48
C ARG A 98 -5.71 -12.79 -0.95
N THR A 99 -5.69 -13.19 0.32
CA THR A 99 -6.84 -13.84 0.95
C THR A 99 -8.03 -12.91 0.97
N PHE A 100 -7.82 -11.65 1.35
CA PHE A 100 -8.88 -10.65 1.40
C PHE A 100 -9.45 -10.35 0.01
N THR A 101 -8.61 -10.15 -1.00
CA THR A 101 -9.04 -9.83 -2.37
C THR A 101 -9.73 -11.01 -3.08
N SER A 102 -9.47 -12.26 -2.62
CA SER A 102 -10.16 -13.45 -3.12
C SER A 102 -11.53 -13.71 -2.48
N LEU A 103 -11.93 -12.94 -1.47
CA LEU A 103 -13.27 -13.06 -0.88
C LEU A 103 -14.36 -12.57 -1.83
N PRO A 104 -15.60 -13.05 -1.68
CA PRO A 104 -16.74 -12.48 -2.39
C PRO A 104 -16.89 -10.98 -2.14
N LYS A 105 -17.36 -10.23 -3.16
CA LYS A 105 -17.40 -8.75 -3.11
C LYS A 105 -18.14 -8.20 -1.89
N ASN A 106 -19.25 -8.84 -1.47
CA ASN A 106 -20.00 -8.45 -0.28
C ASN A 106 -19.19 -8.60 1.03
N GLU A 107 -18.31 -9.61 1.12
CA GLU A 107 -17.44 -9.80 2.28
C GLU A 107 -16.26 -8.81 2.28
N GLN A 108 -15.74 -8.50 1.09
CA GLN A 108 -14.75 -7.44 0.93
C GLN A 108 -15.31 -6.08 1.34
N ASP A 109 -16.55 -5.74 0.92
CA ASP A 109 -17.20 -4.47 1.24
C ASP A 109 -17.51 -4.34 2.74
N PHE A 110 -17.90 -5.43 3.39
CA PHE A 110 -18.03 -5.48 4.85
C PHE A 110 -16.68 -5.25 5.56
N GLY A 111 -15.63 -5.93 5.10
CA GLY A 111 -14.27 -5.74 5.62
C GLY A 111 -13.77 -4.31 5.44
N LYS A 112 -14.00 -3.70 4.28
CA LYS A 112 -13.67 -2.29 4.03
C LYS A 112 -14.43 -1.35 4.96
N SER A 113 -15.74 -1.58 5.21
CA SER A 113 -16.52 -0.73 6.09
C SER A 113 -15.98 -0.70 7.53
N ILE A 114 -15.51 -1.84 8.04
CA ILE A 114 -14.89 -1.91 9.38
C ILE A 114 -13.53 -1.18 9.43
N LEU A 115 -12.76 -1.24 8.34
CA LEU A 115 -11.41 -0.66 8.28
C LEU A 115 -11.42 0.85 7.96
N MET A 116 -12.50 1.35 7.35
CA MET A 116 -12.60 2.73 6.84
C MET A 116 -13.49 3.64 7.69
N ASP A 117 -14.24 3.09 8.65
CA ASP A 117 -15.03 3.90 9.55
C ASP A 117 -14.15 4.47 10.66
N SER A 118 -14.07 5.79 10.79
CA SER A 118 -13.10 6.38 11.67
C SER A 118 -13.52 7.66 12.36
N ASP A 119 -13.21 7.72 13.63
CA ASP A 119 -13.10 8.92 14.43
C ASP A 119 -11.66 9.48 14.39
N TRP A 120 -11.02 9.50 13.21
CA TRP A 120 -9.63 9.97 13.10
C TRP A 120 -9.53 11.43 13.56
N THR A 121 -8.58 11.68 14.42
CA THR A 121 -8.20 13.02 14.87
C THR A 121 -6.72 13.25 14.59
N PRO A 122 -6.31 14.47 14.25
CA PRO A 122 -4.89 14.79 14.11
C PRO A 122 -4.12 14.41 15.37
N PRO A 123 -2.91 13.83 15.25
CA PRO A 123 -2.08 13.56 16.41
C PRO A 123 -1.60 14.86 17.07
N ASP A 124 -1.08 14.74 18.30
CA ASP A 124 -0.51 15.89 19.04
C ASP A 124 0.51 16.63 18.18
N GLY A 125 0.46 17.95 18.19
CA GLY A 125 1.31 18.83 17.38
C GLY A 125 0.80 19.11 15.98
N TYR A 126 -0.34 18.54 15.59
CA TYR A 126 -0.99 18.79 14.29
C TYR A 126 -2.42 19.31 14.44
N ALA A 127 -2.85 20.08 13.47
CA ALA A 127 -4.24 20.46 13.28
C ALA A 127 -4.67 20.13 11.84
N CYS A 128 -5.95 19.86 11.66
CA CYS A 128 -6.54 19.60 10.34
C CYS A 128 -7.69 20.58 10.08
N LYS A 129 -7.74 21.13 8.87
CA LYS A 129 -8.83 22.00 8.41
C LYS A 129 -9.29 21.55 7.04
N VAL A 130 -10.59 21.43 6.85
CA VAL A 130 -11.20 21.17 5.54
C VAL A 130 -11.53 22.47 4.85
N VAL A 131 -11.11 22.59 3.58
CA VAL A 131 -11.41 23.70 2.69
C VAL A 131 -12.25 23.18 1.52
N ASN A 132 -13.28 23.92 1.14
CA ASN A 132 -14.06 23.61 -0.05
C ASN A 132 -13.41 24.34 -1.24
N LEU A 133 -13.04 23.58 -2.26
CA LEU A 133 -12.68 24.07 -3.59
C LEU A 133 -13.95 24.19 -4.45
N SER A 134 -13.80 24.53 -5.75
CA SER A 134 -14.93 24.68 -6.67
C SER A 134 -15.84 23.44 -6.73
N HIS A 135 -15.22 22.26 -6.74
CA HIS A 135 -15.93 20.98 -6.93
C HIS A 135 -15.48 19.86 -5.99
N ALA A 136 -14.44 20.05 -5.21
CA ALA A 136 -13.81 19.07 -4.36
C ALA A 136 -13.54 19.63 -2.96
N LYS A 137 -13.05 18.79 -2.06
CA LYS A 137 -12.61 19.22 -0.72
C LYS A 137 -11.11 19.01 -0.59
N LEU A 138 -10.48 19.84 0.20
CA LEU A 138 -9.05 19.76 0.50
C LEU A 138 -8.87 19.69 2.02
N GLU A 139 -8.35 18.57 2.53
CA GLU A 139 -7.97 18.44 3.92
C GLU A 139 -6.55 18.99 4.09
N LEU A 140 -6.39 20.05 4.89
CA LEU A 140 -5.13 20.68 5.21
C LEU A 140 -4.65 20.20 6.57
N LEU A 141 -3.65 19.32 6.60
CA LEU A 141 -2.92 18.94 7.81
C LEU A 141 -1.71 19.87 7.96
N TYR A 142 -1.56 20.52 9.10
CA TYR A 142 -0.45 21.41 9.35
C TYR A 142 0.03 21.32 10.79
N PRO A 143 1.35 21.49 11.04
CA PRO A 143 1.89 21.55 12.39
C PRO A 143 1.38 22.79 13.14
N THR A 144 1.08 22.64 14.42
CA THR A 144 0.50 23.73 15.23
C THR A 144 1.51 24.80 15.65
N ASP A 145 2.81 24.57 15.43
CA ASP A 145 3.87 25.57 15.65
C ASP A 145 3.95 26.62 14.53
N GLY A 146 3.23 26.42 13.42
CA GLY A 146 2.88 27.46 12.45
C GLY A 146 3.98 27.87 11.45
N ASN A 147 5.10 27.14 11.33
CA ASN A 147 6.25 27.57 10.54
C ASN A 147 6.54 26.72 9.28
N SER A 148 5.52 26.21 8.61
CA SER A 148 5.73 25.40 7.42
C SER A 148 6.08 26.25 6.20
N VAL A 149 7.31 26.14 5.69
CA VAL A 149 7.78 26.82 4.47
C VAL A 149 7.61 25.96 3.22
N HIS A 150 7.26 24.69 3.40
CA HIS A 150 7.02 23.71 2.36
C HIS A 150 5.57 23.21 2.40
N ALA A 151 5.07 22.78 1.26
CA ALA A 151 3.78 22.11 1.17
C ALA A 151 3.89 20.81 0.36
N LEU A 152 2.97 19.90 0.60
CA LEU A 152 2.83 18.69 -0.20
C LEU A 152 1.36 18.50 -0.59
N LEU A 153 1.10 18.37 -1.89
CA LEU A 153 -0.19 17.98 -2.43
C LEU A 153 -0.27 16.46 -2.49
N GLN A 154 -1.11 15.87 -1.66
CA GLN A 154 -1.36 14.43 -1.64
C GLN A 154 -2.60 14.10 -2.46
N LEU A 155 -2.45 13.18 -3.41
CA LEU A 155 -3.50 12.66 -4.28
C LEU A 155 -3.68 11.17 -3.97
N HIS A 156 -4.84 10.79 -3.46
CA HIS A 156 -5.08 9.43 -2.98
C HIS A 156 -5.34 8.44 -4.12
N GLY A 157 -5.02 7.16 -3.89
CA GLY A 157 -5.37 6.06 -4.77
C GLY A 157 -6.83 5.64 -4.65
N GLY A 158 -7.16 4.48 -5.23
CA GLY A 158 -8.51 3.91 -5.19
C GLY A 158 -9.20 3.83 -6.55
N ALA A 159 -8.41 3.67 -7.62
CA ALA A 159 -8.89 3.46 -9.01
C ALA A 159 -9.88 4.53 -9.49
N PHE A 160 -9.82 5.74 -8.93
CA PHE A 160 -10.76 6.85 -9.15
C PHE A 160 -12.22 6.57 -8.73
N ILE A 161 -12.48 5.46 -8.05
CA ILE A 161 -13.82 5.03 -7.57
C ILE A 161 -13.92 4.93 -6.05
N ALA A 162 -12.81 4.82 -5.34
CA ALA A 162 -12.78 4.81 -3.88
C ALA A 162 -12.30 6.16 -3.35
N GLY A 163 -12.92 6.65 -2.28
CA GLY A 163 -12.66 7.96 -1.70
C GLY A 163 -11.55 7.97 -0.65
N LEU A 164 -11.32 9.17 -0.14
CA LEU A 164 -10.37 9.45 0.92
C LEU A 164 -10.70 8.66 2.20
N ASN A 165 -9.69 8.12 2.86
CA ASN A 165 -9.81 7.36 4.09
C ASN A 165 -8.64 7.61 5.06
N ASP A 166 -8.66 6.98 6.24
CA ASP A 166 -7.65 7.19 7.28
C ASP A 166 -6.23 6.77 6.94
N LEU A 167 -6.05 5.87 5.99
CA LEU A 167 -4.71 5.52 5.52
C LEU A 167 -4.03 6.78 4.94
N TYR A 168 -4.75 7.56 4.17
CA TYR A 168 -4.23 8.80 3.57
C TYR A 168 -3.95 9.88 4.59
N ARG A 169 -4.74 9.95 5.67
CA ARG A 169 -4.46 10.84 6.80
C ARG A 169 -3.20 10.44 7.56
N LYS A 170 -2.95 9.13 7.70
CA LYS A 170 -1.66 8.61 8.23
C LYS A 170 -0.49 8.93 7.29
N PHE A 171 -0.69 8.81 5.98
CA PHE A 171 0.31 9.23 5.00
C PHE A 171 0.59 10.72 5.10
N ALA A 172 -0.44 11.55 5.24
CA ALA A 172 -0.27 13.00 5.40
C ALA A 172 0.60 13.36 6.61
N VAL A 173 0.38 12.72 7.76
CA VAL A 173 1.25 12.89 8.94
C VAL A 173 2.69 12.46 8.63
N ARG A 174 2.88 11.30 7.98
CA ARG A 174 4.20 10.80 7.63
C ARG A 174 4.91 11.73 6.64
N TYR A 175 4.25 12.19 5.60
CA TYR A 175 4.80 13.17 4.66
C TYR A 175 5.22 14.47 5.35
N SER A 176 4.36 15.02 6.22
CA SER A 176 4.70 16.22 6.97
C SER A 176 5.98 16.04 7.78
N GLN A 177 6.10 14.94 8.54
CA GLN A 177 7.28 14.61 9.33
C GLN A 177 8.55 14.45 8.47
N LEU A 178 8.43 13.94 7.26
CA LEU A 178 9.56 13.67 6.36
C LEU A 178 9.97 14.88 5.53
N TYR A 179 9.09 15.88 5.37
CA TYR A 179 9.34 17.08 4.57
C TYR A 179 9.32 18.34 5.43
N ASP A 180 10.19 18.39 6.41
CA ASP A 180 10.42 19.55 7.27
C ASP A 180 9.15 20.09 7.96
N ASN A 181 8.32 19.19 8.48
CA ASN A 181 7.00 19.50 9.03
C ASN A 181 6.14 20.35 8.08
N CYS A 182 6.10 19.96 6.80
CA CYS A 182 5.36 20.67 5.77
C CYS A 182 3.84 20.66 6.03
N LEU A 183 3.14 21.64 5.44
CA LEU A 183 1.70 21.54 5.23
C LEU A 183 1.41 20.40 4.24
N VAL A 184 0.49 19.50 4.58
CA VAL A 184 0.01 18.48 3.63
C VAL A 184 -1.44 18.77 3.27
N ALA A 185 -1.69 18.96 1.99
CA ALA A 185 -3.01 19.17 1.42
C ALA A 185 -3.46 17.87 0.73
N THR A 186 -4.41 17.16 1.33
CA THR A 186 -4.96 15.92 0.79
C THR A 186 -6.25 16.23 0.04
N LEU A 187 -6.27 15.96 -1.25
CA LEU A 187 -7.42 16.23 -2.09
C LEU A 187 -8.43 15.08 -2.03
N ASP A 188 -9.66 15.39 -1.64
CA ASP A 188 -10.84 14.55 -1.76
C ASP A 188 -11.54 14.88 -3.09
N TYR A 189 -11.03 14.32 -4.18
CA TYR A 189 -11.47 14.59 -5.55
C TYR A 189 -12.75 13.83 -5.90
N ARG A 190 -13.47 14.30 -6.91
CA ARG A 190 -14.68 13.66 -7.43
C ARG A 190 -14.39 12.27 -7.99
N LEU A 191 -15.32 11.34 -7.78
CA LEU A 191 -15.13 9.91 -8.10
C LEU A 191 -16.01 9.46 -9.27
N ALA A 192 -15.47 8.53 -10.06
CA ALA A 192 -16.23 7.77 -11.04
C ALA A 192 -17.13 6.71 -10.33
N PRO A 193 -18.21 6.24 -10.97
CA PRO A 193 -18.68 6.63 -12.30
C PRO A 193 -19.47 7.94 -12.34
N GLN A 194 -19.76 8.54 -11.18
CA GLN A 194 -20.57 9.74 -11.10
C GLN A 194 -19.88 10.93 -11.81
N TYR A 195 -18.59 11.01 -11.70
CA TYR A 195 -17.74 12.02 -12.34
C TYR A 195 -16.57 11.32 -13.03
N ALA A 196 -16.72 11.10 -14.34
CA ALA A 196 -15.64 10.54 -15.14
C ALA A 196 -14.57 11.59 -15.49
N TYR A 197 -13.49 11.15 -16.13
CA TYR A 197 -12.47 12.03 -16.71
C TYR A 197 -13.11 13.18 -17.53
N PRO A 198 -12.62 14.43 -17.40
CA PRO A 198 -11.42 14.90 -16.68
C PRO A 198 -11.72 15.55 -15.31
N ALA A 199 -12.78 15.16 -14.62
CA ALA A 199 -13.18 15.81 -13.36
C ALA A 199 -12.07 15.79 -12.31
N GLN A 200 -11.35 14.70 -12.18
CA GLN A 200 -10.28 14.50 -11.20
C GLN A 200 -9.06 15.38 -11.50
N GLN A 201 -8.71 15.52 -12.77
CA GLN A 201 -7.62 16.43 -13.20
C GLN A 201 -7.98 17.89 -12.94
N THR A 202 -9.25 18.26 -13.13
CA THR A 202 -9.72 19.60 -12.81
C THR A 202 -9.61 19.88 -11.33
N ASP A 203 -10.02 18.92 -10.49
CA ASP A 203 -9.94 19.05 -9.04
C ASP A 203 -8.47 19.12 -8.56
N ALA A 204 -7.57 18.34 -9.15
CA ALA A 204 -6.14 18.38 -8.85
C ALA A 204 -5.52 19.71 -9.23
N MET A 205 -5.89 20.27 -10.38
CA MET A 205 -5.47 21.62 -10.81
C MET A 205 -5.98 22.70 -9.86
N ASP A 206 -7.25 22.65 -9.45
CA ASP A 206 -7.81 23.59 -8.47
C ASP A 206 -7.06 23.51 -7.12
N ALA A 207 -6.70 22.31 -6.67
CA ALA A 207 -5.92 22.11 -5.44
C ALA A 207 -4.48 22.66 -5.56
N TRP A 208 -3.82 22.44 -6.68
CA TRP A 208 -2.51 23.03 -6.99
C TRP A 208 -2.54 24.55 -6.96
N LEU A 209 -3.49 25.16 -7.68
CA LEU A 209 -3.66 26.62 -7.71
C LEU A 209 -4.01 27.18 -6.32
N TYR A 210 -4.77 26.46 -5.53
CA TYR A 210 -5.08 26.85 -4.16
C TYR A 210 -3.83 26.92 -3.28
N LEU A 211 -2.93 25.92 -3.35
CA LEU A 211 -1.67 25.95 -2.62
C LEU A 211 -0.76 27.09 -3.08
N ARG A 212 -0.60 27.25 -4.40
CA ARG A 212 0.28 28.26 -5.00
C ARG A 212 -0.23 29.67 -4.80
N ASP A 213 -1.49 29.93 -5.16
CA ASP A 213 -2.02 31.29 -5.29
C ASP A 213 -2.76 31.75 -4.04
N SER A 214 -3.54 30.90 -3.39
CA SER A 214 -4.32 31.26 -2.21
C SER A 214 -3.51 31.17 -0.91
N LEU A 215 -2.69 30.10 -0.78
CA LEU A 215 -1.80 29.93 0.37
C LEU A 215 -0.40 30.50 0.13
N SER A 216 -0.09 30.96 -1.10
CA SER A 216 1.16 31.62 -1.50
C SER A 216 2.42 30.76 -1.29
N TYR A 217 2.31 29.44 -1.46
CA TYR A 217 3.49 28.59 -1.52
C TYR A 217 4.15 28.69 -2.89
N PRO A 218 5.44 29.03 -3.00
CA PRO A 218 6.16 28.97 -4.27
C PRO A 218 6.12 27.57 -4.85
N ALA A 219 6.00 27.43 -6.16
CA ALA A 219 5.89 26.13 -6.83
C ALA A 219 7.06 25.20 -6.50
N ASP A 220 8.29 25.74 -6.41
CA ASP A 220 9.52 25.06 -6.03
C ASP A 220 9.58 24.65 -4.53
N ARG A 221 8.54 24.96 -3.75
CA ARG A 221 8.34 24.54 -2.36
C ARG A 221 7.18 23.57 -2.19
N ILE A 222 6.52 23.19 -3.27
CA ILE A 222 5.41 22.25 -3.28
C ILE A 222 5.88 20.93 -3.93
N VAL A 223 5.73 19.82 -3.22
CA VAL A 223 5.89 18.46 -3.75
C VAL A 223 4.50 17.89 -4.04
N VAL A 224 4.36 17.13 -5.12
CA VAL A 224 3.14 16.36 -5.41
C VAL A 224 3.40 14.89 -5.15
N ALA A 225 2.56 14.25 -4.34
CA ALA A 225 2.67 12.83 -4.01
C ALA A 225 1.36 12.10 -4.26
N GLY A 226 1.45 10.88 -4.76
CA GLY A 226 0.27 10.03 -4.96
C GLY A 226 0.60 8.56 -5.11
N ASP A 227 -0.38 7.71 -4.83
CA ASP A 227 -0.29 6.28 -4.98
C ASP A 227 -1.34 5.76 -5.96
N SER A 228 -1.05 4.69 -6.70
CA SER A 228 -2.03 4.06 -7.61
C SER A 228 -2.66 5.08 -8.58
N ALA A 229 -3.98 5.22 -8.58
CA ALA A 229 -4.72 6.26 -9.34
C ALA A 229 -4.29 7.68 -8.94
N GLY A 230 -3.93 7.92 -7.68
CA GLY A 230 -3.37 9.21 -7.24
C GLY A 230 -1.98 9.48 -7.81
N GLY A 231 -1.18 8.43 -8.01
CA GLY A 231 0.10 8.51 -8.72
C GLY A 231 -0.07 8.87 -10.20
N ASN A 232 -1.10 8.30 -10.85
CA ASN A 232 -1.52 8.71 -12.20
C ASN A 232 -1.88 10.20 -12.21
N LEU A 233 -2.75 10.61 -11.28
CA LEU A 233 -3.23 12.00 -11.21
C LEU A 233 -2.10 12.99 -10.94
N ALA A 234 -1.08 12.61 -10.15
CA ALA A 234 0.11 13.41 -9.89
C ALA A 234 0.92 13.63 -11.16
N LEU A 235 1.22 12.58 -11.90
CA LEU A 235 1.95 12.66 -13.17
C LEU A 235 1.17 13.43 -14.22
N SER A 236 -0.13 13.15 -14.36
CA SER A 236 -1.04 13.86 -15.28
C SER A 236 -1.12 15.36 -14.97
N LEU A 237 -1.18 15.73 -13.68
CA LEU A 237 -1.12 17.13 -13.25
C LEU A 237 0.19 17.79 -13.71
N GLY A 238 1.33 17.12 -13.52
CA GLY A 238 2.62 17.61 -13.95
C GLY A 238 2.70 17.84 -15.46
N LEU A 239 2.22 16.89 -16.28
CA LEU A 239 2.17 17.03 -17.73
C LEU A 239 1.31 18.25 -18.14
N ARG A 240 0.15 18.43 -17.53
CA ARG A 240 -0.75 19.55 -17.80
C ARG A 240 -0.16 20.91 -17.40
N LEU A 241 0.52 20.98 -16.26
CA LEU A 241 1.19 22.20 -15.80
C LEU A 241 2.28 22.60 -16.79
N ARG A 242 3.14 21.66 -17.20
CA ARG A 242 4.20 21.90 -18.18
C ARG A 242 3.63 22.41 -19.51
N ASP A 243 2.64 21.71 -20.06
CA ASP A 243 2.07 22.02 -21.38
C ASP A 243 1.29 23.34 -21.36
N ALA A 244 0.79 23.74 -20.19
CA ALA A 244 0.22 25.08 -19.99
C ALA A 244 1.27 26.18 -19.77
N GLY A 245 2.55 25.86 -19.68
CA GLY A 245 3.62 26.80 -19.35
C GLY A 245 3.56 27.32 -17.91
N GLU A 246 2.91 26.56 -17.02
CA GLU A 246 2.80 26.89 -15.60
C GLU A 246 4.04 26.42 -14.83
N ALA A 247 4.30 27.02 -13.68
CA ALA A 247 5.39 26.61 -12.81
C ALA A 247 5.16 25.18 -12.30
N LEU A 248 6.19 24.33 -12.39
CA LEU A 248 6.17 22.95 -11.96
C LEU A 248 6.51 22.80 -10.45
N PRO A 249 6.06 21.73 -9.78
CA PRO A 249 6.40 21.47 -8.39
C PRO A 249 7.89 21.18 -8.19
N ALA A 250 8.35 21.20 -6.93
CA ALA A 250 9.72 20.83 -6.57
C ALA A 250 10.07 19.39 -6.98
N GLY A 251 9.10 18.49 -7.01
CA GLY A 251 9.27 17.10 -7.42
C GLY A 251 8.02 16.26 -7.21
N PHE A 252 8.09 15.00 -7.64
CA PHE A 252 7.00 14.03 -7.54
C PHE A 252 7.42 12.80 -6.75
N VAL A 253 6.49 12.28 -5.93
CA VAL A 253 6.60 10.98 -5.27
C VAL A 253 5.42 10.12 -5.69
N CYS A 254 5.66 9.04 -6.44
CA CYS A 254 4.62 8.16 -6.93
C CYS A 254 4.84 6.72 -6.41
N MET A 255 3.87 6.21 -5.66
CA MET A 255 3.90 4.86 -5.11
C MET A 255 2.98 3.96 -5.94
N SER A 256 3.54 2.96 -6.62
CA SER A 256 2.78 2.03 -7.48
C SER A 256 1.81 2.77 -8.43
N PRO A 257 2.22 3.78 -9.18
CA PRO A 257 1.30 4.57 -9.99
C PRO A 257 0.59 3.71 -11.03
N TRP A 258 -0.73 3.84 -11.16
CA TRP A 258 -1.50 3.25 -12.26
C TRP A 258 -1.39 4.15 -13.47
N ALA A 259 -0.29 4.07 -14.21
CA ALA A 259 0.08 5.02 -15.23
C ALA A 259 -0.19 4.56 -16.68
N ASP A 260 -0.59 3.30 -16.87
CA ASP A 260 -1.01 2.73 -18.17
C ASP A 260 -2.42 2.13 -18.07
N LEU A 261 -3.43 2.90 -18.46
CA LEU A 261 -4.83 2.45 -18.43
C LEU A 261 -5.16 1.53 -19.62
N SER A 262 -4.24 1.37 -20.58
CA SER A 262 -4.37 0.42 -21.69
C SER A 262 -3.94 -1.01 -21.31
N ASN A 263 -3.29 -1.18 -20.15
CA ASN A 263 -2.71 -2.44 -19.67
C ASN A 263 -1.71 -3.05 -20.68
N SER A 264 -0.98 -2.22 -21.41
CA SER A 264 -0.05 -2.67 -22.46
C SER A 264 1.28 -3.19 -21.91
N GLY A 265 1.62 -2.82 -20.68
CA GLY A 265 2.87 -3.19 -20.03
C GLY A 265 2.98 -4.70 -19.75
N ALA A 266 4.19 -5.23 -19.77
CA ALA A 266 4.45 -6.66 -19.69
C ALA A 266 4.03 -7.29 -18.34
N SER A 267 4.09 -6.54 -17.23
CA SER A 267 3.72 -7.04 -15.90
C SER A 267 2.24 -7.37 -15.78
N HIS A 268 1.39 -6.74 -16.59
CA HIS A 268 -0.03 -7.09 -16.69
C HIS A 268 -0.28 -8.55 -17.10
N VAL A 269 0.72 -9.18 -17.74
CA VAL A 269 0.69 -10.59 -18.13
C VAL A 269 1.50 -11.45 -17.16
N TYR A 270 2.78 -11.13 -16.91
CA TYR A 270 3.63 -12.04 -16.13
C TYR A 270 3.35 -12.00 -14.62
N ASN A 271 2.79 -10.91 -14.09
CA ASN A 271 2.34 -10.81 -12.70
C ASN A 271 0.84 -11.14 -12.50
N ALA A 272 0.10 -11.43 -13.56
CA ALA A 272 -1.33 -11.67 -13.54
C ALA A 272 -1.81 -12.69 -12.50
N THR A 273 -0.99 -13.71 -12.19
CA THR A 273 -1.35 -14.77 -11.23
C THR A 273 -0.63 -14.66 -9.88
N VAL A 274 0.31 -13.74 -9.76
CA VAL A 274 1.11 -13.57 -8.53
C VAL A 274 0.76 -12.30 -7.77
N ASP A 275 0.21 -11.29 -8.42
CA ASP A 275 -0.26 -10.07 -7.77
C ASP A 275 -1.38 -10.40 -6.75
N PRO A 276 -1.21 -10.07 -5.47
CA PRO A 276 -2.23 -10.33 -4.47
C PRO A 276 -3.39 -9.32 -4.50
N SER A 277 -3.23 -8.17 -5.17
CA SER A 277 -4.22 -7.07 -5.19
C SER A 277 -5.14 -7.13 -6.39
N PHE A 278 -4.57 -7.29 -7.58
CA PHE A 278 -5.30 -7.26 -8.86
C PHE A 278 -5.18 -8.56 -9.66
N GLY A 279 -4.36 -9.51 -9.21
CA GLY A 279 -4.17 -10.77 -9.91
C GLY A 279 -5.42 -11.64 -9.91
N ILE A 280 -5.45 -12.59 -10.83
CA ILE A 280 -6.52 -13.58 -10.96
C ILE A 280 -6.01 -14.98 -10.61
N ALA A 281 -6.93 -15.92 -10.42
CA ALA A 281 -6.56 -17.30 -10.17
C ALA A 281 -5.86 -17.90 -11.41
N ALA A 282 -4.81 -18.71 -11.19
CA ALA A 282 -4.05 -19.32 -12.30
C ALA A 282 -4.91 -20.19 -13.22
N ALA A 283 -6.03 -20.74 -12.71
CA ALA A 283 -6.98 -21.51 -13.52
C ALA A 283 -7.78 -20.64 -14.51
N ASP A 284 -7.91 -19.33 -14.21
CA ASP A 284 -8.69 -18.38 -15.00
C ASP A 284 -7.79 -17.54 -15.93
N PHE A 285 -6.48 -17.71 -15.82
CA PHE A 285 -5.53 -16.96 -16.64
C PHE A 285 -5.31 -17.65 -17.99
N HIS A 286 -5.57 -16.93 -19.06
CA HIS A 286 -5.47 -17.41 -20.45
C HIS A 286 -4.49 -16.58 -21.30
N GLY A 287 -3.51 -15.92 -20.66
CA GLY A 287 -2.48 -15.14 -21.34
C GLY A 287 -2.89 -13.71 -21.73
N GLN A 288 -4.06 -13.24 -21.27
CA GLN A 288 -4.48 -11.86 -21.51
C GLN A 288 -3.97 -10.94 -20.41
N PRO A 289 -3.68 -9.66 -20.71
CA PRO A 289 -3.34 -8.68 -19.69
C PRO A 289 -4.44 -8.56 -18.62
N VAL A 290 -4.02 -8.47 -17.35
CA VAL A 290 -4.90 -8.20 -16.22
C VAL A 290 -4.67 -6.77 -15.77
N GLY A 291 -5.72 -6.00 -15.57
CA GLY A 291 -5.64 -4.60 -15.18
C GLY A 291 -6.60 -4.24 -14.06
N VAL A 292 -6.66 -2.96 -13.76
CA VAL A 292 -7.58 -2.39 -12.77
C VAL A 292 -8.93 -2.13 -13.45
N ASP A 293 -10.00 -2.66 -12.87
CA ASP A 293 -11.36 -2.41 -13.35
C ASP A 293 -11.87 -1.07 -12.83
N SER A 294 -12.18 -0.14 -13.73
CA SER A 294 -12.69 1.18 -13.39
C SER A 294 -13.49 1.80 -14.53
N ASP A 295 -14.62 2.42 -14.19
CA ASP A 295 -15.45 3.19 -15.11
C ASP A 295 -14.88 4.59 -15.43
N TYR A 296 -13.66 4.89 -14.98
CA TYR A 296 -13.06 6.22 -15.09
C TYR A 296 -12.87 6.70 -16.53
N THR A 297 -12.54 5.79 -17.44
CA THR A 297 -12.14 6.10 -18.83
C THR A 297 -13.10 5.59 -19.88
N ALA A 298 -14.34 5.26 -19.52
CA ALA A 298 -15.28 4.61 -20.42
C ALA A 298 -15.37 5.32 -21.79
N GLY A 299 -14.90 4.64 -22.85
CA GLY A 299 -14.97 5.11 -24.22
C GLY A 299 -13.90 6.12 -24.67
N LEU A 300 -12.87 6.39 -23.83
CA LEU A 300 -11.76 7.27 -24.17
C LEU A 300 -10.55 6.48 -24.69
N ASP A 301 -9.62 7.19 -25.35
CA ASP A 301 -8.35 6.62 -25.78
C ASP A 301 -7.45 6.38 -24.55
N ALA A 302 -7.28 5.11 -24.16
CA ALA A 302 -6.48 4.72 -23.03
C ALA A 302 -4.97 5.00 -23.21
N THR A 303 -4.53 5.44 -24.39
CA THR A 303 -3.13 5.82 -24.65
C THR A 303 -2.92 7.35 -24.63
N ASP A 304 -3.96 8.14 -24.37
CA ASP A 304 -3.83 9.59 -24.14
C ASP A 304 -2.88 9.85 -22.96
N PRO A 305 -1.79 10.61 -23.12
CA PRO A 305 -0.82 10.88 -22.05
C PRO A 305 -1.41 11.49 -20.78
N TYR A 306 -2.51 12.22 -20.87
CA TYR A 306 -3.18 12.75 -19.68
C TYR A 306 -4.06 11.74 -18.97
N LEU A 307 -4.40 10.62 -19.61
CA LEU A 307 -5.04 9.47 -19.01
C LEU A 307 -4.02 8.44 -18.56
N SER A 308 -3.04 8.17 -19.41
CA SER A 308 -1.97 7.19 -19.20
C SER A 308 -0.61 7.87 -19.28
N PRO A 309 -0.13 8.43 -18.17
CA PRO A 309 1.16 9.11 -18.11
C PRO A 309 2.36 8.25 -18.56
N SER A 310 2.22 6.93 -18.61
CA SER A 310 3.24 6.05 -19.21
C SER A 310 3.57 6.38 -20.66
N PHE A 311 2.68 7.06 -21.38
CA PHE A 311 2.89 7.54 -22.75
C PHE A 311 3.26 9.03 -22.79
N GLY A 312 3.53 9.64 -21.63
CA GLY A 312 3.84 11.05 -21.50
C GLY A 312 5.22 11.41 -22.04
N ASP A 313 5.34 12.65 -22.51
CA ASP A 313 6.61 13.32 -22.78
C ASP A 313 7.05 14.02 -21.48
N TYR A 314 8.24 13.72 -20.99
CA TYR A 314 8.73 14.22 -19.70
C TYR A 314 9.82 15.30 -19.83
N HIS A 315 9.94 15.99 -20.98
CA HIS A 315 10.90 17.10 -21.08
C HIS A 315 10.62 18.18 -20.02
N ASP A 316 11.68 18.76 -19.49
CA ASP A 316 11.64 19.80 -18.46
C ASP A 316 10.93 19.41 -17.14
N PHE A 317 10.72 18.10 -16.90
CA PHE A 317 10.09 17.64 -15.67
C PHE A 317 11.02 17.78 -14.46
N PRO A 318 10.48 18.06 -13.26
CA PRO A 318 11.27 18.12 -12.04
C PRO A 318 11.65 16.70 -11.56
N PRO A 319 12.51 16.60 -10.53
CA PRO A 319 12.90 15.31 -9.96
C PRO A 319 11.71 14.42 -9.58
N MET A 320 11.84 13.10 -9.81
CA MET A 320 10.79 12.11 -9.50
C MET A 320 11.33 10.93 -8.71
N LEU A 321 10.57 10.47 -7.73
CA LEU A 321 10.74 9.19 -7.06
C LEU A 321 9.54 8.29 -7.38
N LEU A 322 9.80 7.17 -8.05
CA LEU A 322 8.83 6.11 -8.33
C LEU A 322 9.17 4.90 -7.48
N GLN A 323 8.17 4.30 -6.82
CA GLN A 323 8.34 3.07 -6.06
C GLN A 323 7.29 2.06 -6.50
N ALA A 324 7.69 0.81 -6.73
CA ALA A 324 6.80 -0.26 -7.15
C ALA A 324 7.15 -1.58 -6.46
N GLY A 325 6.17 -2.46 -6.31
CA GLY A 325 6.38 -3.84 -5.88
C GLY A 325 6.69 -4.76 -7.07
N SER A 326 7.61 -5.70 -6.91
CA SER A 326 8.01 -6.58 -8.02
C SER A 326 6.94 -7.58 -8.45
N ILE A 327 5.90 -7.79 -7.64
CA ILE A 327 4.85 -8.79 -7.94
C ILE A 327 3.51 -8.13 -8.30
N GLU A 328 3.45 -6.81 -8.47
CA GLU A 328 2.24 -6.13 -8.89
C GLU A 328 2.08 -6.08 -10.42
N VAL A 329 0.85 -6.13 -10.91
CA VAL A 329 0.56 -6.01 -12.35
C VAL A 329 0.91 -4.62 -12.88
N LEU A 330 0.92 -3.58 -12.04
CA LEU A 330 1.25 -2.20 -12.40
C LEU A 330 2.77 -1.90 -12.36
N LEU A 331 3.64 -2.91 -12.22
CA LEU A 331 5.10 -2.68 -12.21
C LEU A 331 5.56 -2.02 -13.51
N SER A 332 5.14 -2.52 -14.65
CA SER A 332 5.53 -1.96 -15.95
C SER A 332 5.04 -0.55 -16.21
N ASP A 333 3.97 -0.10 -15.53
CA ASP A 333 3.53 1.28 -15.59
C ASP A 333 4.61 2.23 -15.05
N SER A 334 5.18 1.86 -13.89
CA SER A 334 6.30 2.60 -13.28
C SER A 334 7.57 2.51 -14.12
N GLU A 335 7.85 1.34 -14.73
CA GLU A 335 9.00 1.14 -15.60
C GLU A 335 8.91 2.02 -16.86
N MET A 336 7.74 2.07 -17.51
CA MET A 336 7.50 2.90 -18.69
C MET A 336 7.66 4.41 -18.37
N VAL A 337 7.08 4.87 -17.25
CA VAL A 337 7.27 6.26 -16.80
C VAL A 337 8.75 6.56 -16.56
N TYR A 338 9.47 5.66 -15.88
CA TYR A 338 10.89 5.81 -15.60
C TYR A 338 11.73 5.88 -16.88
N GLU A 339 11.50 4.98 -17.82
CA GLU A 339 12.22 4.94 -19.09
C GLU A 339 11.99 6.22 -19.88
N ASN A 340 10.73 6.66 -20.02
CA ASN A 340 10.40 7.89 -20.71
C ASN A 340 11.03 9.12 -20.03
N ALA A 341 10.94 9.23 -18.70
CA ALA A 341 11.55 10.34 -17.98
C ALA A 341 13.06 10.38 -18.16
N ARG A 342 13.72 9.22 -18.10
CA ARG A 342 15.18 9.11 -18.31
C ARG A 342 15.60 9.51 -19.73
N ASP A 343 14.82 9.17 -20.74
CA ASP A 343 15.09 9.51 -22.14
C ASP A 343 15.10 11.04 -22.38
N TYR A 344 14.35 11.78 -21.56
CA TYR A 344 14.38 13.24 -21.52
C TYR A 344 15.40 13.83 -20.53
N GLY A 345 16.20 13.00 -19.86
CA GLY A 345 17.24 13.44 -18.92
C GLY A 345 16.71 13.92 -17.56
N VAL A 346 15.50 13.54 -17.19
CA VAL A 346 14.91 13.86 -15.88
C VAL A 346 15.64 13.12 -14.75
N ASP A 347 15.87 13.77 -13.61
CA ASP A 347 16.35 13.12 -12.38
C ASP A 347 15.23 12.23 -11.81
N CYS A 348 15.09 11.04 -12.37
CA CYS A 348 14.07 10.06 -12.00
C CYS A 348 14.72 8.85 -11.36
N THR A 349 14.23 8.46 -10.19
CA THR A 349 14.60 7.22 -9.49
C THR A 349 13.40 6.28 -9.50
N LEU A 350 13.59 5.04 -9.97
CA LEU A 350 12.64 3.94 -9.77
C LEU A 350 13.26 2.91 -8.84
N THR A 351 12.58 2.63 -7.72
CA THR A 351 12.95 1.54 -6.81
C THR A 351 11.88 0.44 -6.83
N VAL A 352 12.28 -0.75 -7.30
CA VAL A 352 11.41 -1.93 -7.31
C VAL A 352 11.70 -2.78 -6.08
N TYR A 353 10.72 -2.88 -5.19
CA TYR A 353 10.82 -3.63 -3.94
C TYR A 353 10.46 -5.10 -4.18
N LYS A 354 11.45 -5.97 -3.99
CA LYS A 354 11.29 -7.40 -4.25
C LYS A 354 10.19 -8.04 -3.40
N GLY A 355 9.29 -8.79 -4.05
CA GLY A 355 8.19 -9.51 -3.40
C GLY A 355 7.09 -8.62 -2.84
N MET A 356 7.17 -7.30 -3.05
CA MET A 356 6.15 -6.36 -2.60
C MET A 356 5.02 -6.26 -3.61
N PHE A 357 3.85 -5.98 -3.07
CA PHE A 357 2.56 -5.86 -3.73
C PHE A 357 2.15 -4.39 -3.87
N HIS A 358 1.04 -4.16 -4.55
CA HIS A 358 0.52 -2.83 -4.84
C HIS A 358 0.30 -1.98 -3.59
N VAL A 359 0.89 -0.78 -3.58
CA VAL A 359 0.85 0.19 -2.46
C VAL A 359 1.21 -0.45 -1.11
N PHE A 360 2.23 -1.31 -1.10
CA PHE A 360 2.74 -1.94 0.12
C PHE A 360 3.19 -0.92 1.19
N GLN A 361 3.48 0.32 0.80
CA GLN A 361 3.78 1.44 1.68
C GLN A 361 2.64 1.73 2.67
N GLY A 362 1.40 1.31 2.34
CA GLY A 362 0.25 1.37 3.24
C GLY A 362 0.42 0.60 4.55
N ALA A 363 1.32 -0.38 4.58
CA ALA A 363 1.66 -1.09 5.81
C ALA A 363 2.50 -0.26 6.80
N MET A 364 2.97 0.93 6.41
CA MET A 364 3.77 1.84 7.24
C MET A 364 4.99 1.10 7.83
N ASP A 365 5.17 1.13 9.14
CA ASP A 365 6.29 0.48 9.84
C ASP A 365 6.03 -1.01 10.16
N LEU A 366 4.88 -1.57 9.75
CA LEU A 366 4.56 -2.98 10.01
C LEU A 366 5.38 -3.94 9.14
N LEU A 367 5.77 -3.51 7.94
CA LEU A 367 6.59 -4.29 7.03
C LEU A 367 7.96 -3.61 6.87
N PRO A 368 9.08 -4.36 7.00
CA PRO A 368 10.42 -3.79 6.83
C PRO A 368 10.64 -3.12 5.49
N GLU A 369 10.10 -3.69 4.40
CA GLU A 369 10.21 -3.13 3.05
C GLU A 369 9.40 -1.83 2.93
N SER A 370 8.23 -1.74 3.59
CA SER A 370 7.44 -0.51 3.66
C SER A 370 8.16 0.59 4.44
N ALA A 371 8.75 0.24 5.61
CA ALA A 371 9.55 1.19 6.38
C ALA A 371 10.74 1.73 5.56
N SER A 372 11.44 0.84 4.83
CA SER A 372 12.55 1.21 3.94
C SER A 372 12.09 2.13 2.79
N ALA A 373 10.91 1.89 2.22
CA ALA A 373 10.31 2.75 1.20
C ALA A 373 10.03 4.16 1.75
N TRP A 374 9.48 4.27 2.94
CA TRP A 374 9.26 5.56 3.60
C TRP A 374 10.57 6.28 3.95
N GLU A 375 11.62 5.56 4.35
CA GLU A 375 12.95 6.15 4.53
C GLU A 375 13.51 6.71 3.21
N GLU A 376 13.28 6.03 2.10
CA GLU A 376 13.69 6.51 0.77
C GLU A 376 12.92 7.78 0.40
N VAL A 377 11.60 7.83 0.63
CA VAL A 377 10.80 9.05 0.46
C VAL A 377 11.38 10.20 1.29
N GLY A 378 11.74 9.95 2.57
CA GLY A 378 12.36 10.98 3.41
C GLY A 378 13.69 11.49 2.86
N ARG A 379 14.55 10.60 2.33
CA ARG A 379 15.81 11.01 1.69
C ARG A 379 15.57 11.84 0.43
N PHE A 380 14.57 11.50 -0.38
CA PHE A 380 14.20 12.26 -1.56
C PHE A 380 13.68 13.64 -1.20
N LEU A 381 12.72 13.74 -0.28
CA LEU A 381 12.14 15.00 0.18
C LEU A 381 13.20 15.93 0.81
N ALA A 382 14.14 15.36 1.59
CA ALA A 382 15.23 16.13 2.19
C ALA A 382 16.21 16.73 1.16
N LYS A 383 16.29 16.19 -0.06
CA LYS A 383 17.05 16.82 -1.17
C LYS A 383 16.33 18.03 -1.73
N LEU A 384 14.99 17.97 -1.79
CA LEU A 384 14.15 19.05 -2.32
C LEU A 384 13.93 20.19 -1.33
N ALA A 385 14.13 19.96 -0.03
CA ALA A 385 13.99 20.97 1.02
C ALA A 385 15.17 21.97 1.08
N LYS A 386 16.23 21.78 0.32
CA LYS A 386 17.44 22.64 0.29
C LYS A 386 17.24 23.80 -0.64
#